data_0516f8f952d8727729efad0f2bc7fa65
#
_entry.id   0516f8f952d8727729efad0f2bc7fa65
#
_cell.length_a   1.000
_cell.length_b   1.000
_cell.length_c   1.000
_cell.angle_alpha   90.00
_cell.angle_beta   90.00
_cell.angle_gamma   90.00
#
_symmetry.space_group_name_H-M   'P 1'
#
loop_
_entity.id
_entity.type
_entity.pdbx_description
1 polymer ?
#
loop_
_entity_poly.entity_id
_entity_poly.type
_entity_poly.pdbx_seq_one_letter_code
_entity_poly.pdbx_strand_id
1 'polypeptide(L)'
;DKIFSASLSSDNILFLKLIKKNEASLRNWGTTRSLINSAVIGVTFGHEKILELNGVGFRALLKGDVLNLQLGFSHNTSYEIPKDIKVTVEKSTIIKIQGIDKELVGKVASEIKMLKPVEPYKGKGIKERGQYILRKEGKKK
;
A
#
# COMPACT_ATOMS: atom_id res chain seq x y z
N ASP A 1 3.20 15.78 -27.32
CA ASP A 1 2.02 15.34 -28.09
C ASP A 1 0.89 14.95 -27.14
N LYS A 2 -0.23 15.64 -27.28
CA LYS A 2 -1.41 15.33 -26.47
C LYS A 2 -2.09 14.08 -27.00
N ILE A 3 -2.19 13.06 -26.16
CA ILE A 3 -2.87 11.80 -26.49
C ILE A 3 -4.32 11.83 -26.01
N PHE A 4 -4.58 12.52 -24.89
CA PHE A 4 -5.89 12.61 -24.28
C PHE A 4 -6.34 14.05 -24.11
N SER A 5 -7.66 14.27 -24.12
CA SER A 5 -8.25 15.53 -23.70
C SER A 5 -9.16 15.28 -22.50
N ALA A 6 -9.10 16.18 -21.53
CA ALA A 6 -9.94 16.09 -20.34
C ALA A 6 -10.88 17.31 -20.32
N SER A 7 -12.14 17.07 -19.99
CA SER A 7 -13.13 18.12 -19.81
C SER A 7 -14.00 17.83 -18.61
N LEU A 8 -14.36 18.90 -17.88
CA LEU A 8 -15.24 18.81 -16.71
C LEU A 8 -16.61 19.38 -17.08
N SER A 9 -17.66 18.59 -16.88
CA SER A 9 -19.01 19.06 -17.14
C SER A 9 -19.57 19.83 -15.94
N SER A 10 -20.71 20.53 -16.15
CA SER A 10 -21.40 21.24 -15.09
C SER A 10 -21.91 20.32 -13.97
N ASP A 11 -22.09 19.04 -14.27
CA ASP A 11 -22.55 18.02 -13.30
C ASP A 11 -21.39 17.38 -12.53
N ASN A 12 -20.19 17.97 -12.57
CA ASN A 12 -18.98 17.47 -11.95
C ASN A 12 -18.52 16.10 -12.47
N ILE A 13 -18.82 15.82 -13.74
CA ILE A 13 -18.36 14.60 -14.41
C ILE A 13 -17.12 14.94 -15.23
N LEU A 14 -16.04 14.22 -14.98
CA LEU A 14 -14.81 14.35 -15.73
C LEU A 14 -14.83 13.41 -16.95
N PHE A 15 -14.73 14.00 -18.14
CA PHE A 15 -14.65 13.24 -19.38
C PHE A 15 -13.22 13.16 -19.88
N LEU A 16 -12.76 11.97 -20.18
CA LEU A 16 -11.45 11.73 -20.77
C LEU A 16 -11.64 11.20 -22.18
N LYS A 17 -11.27 12.01 -23.18
CA LYS A 17 -11.41 11.65 -24.58
C LYS A 17 -10.06 11.33 -25.20
N LEU A 18 -10.04 10.35 -26.07
CA LEU A 18 -8.86 9.92 -26.79
C LEU A 18 -8.71 10.74 -28.06
N ILE A 19 -7.57 11.44 -28.22
CA ILE A 19 -7.28 12.27 -29.40
C ILE A 19 -6.67 11.42 -30.50
N LYS A 20 -5.67 10.59 -30.17
CA LYS A 20 -5.00 9.70 -31.12
C LYS A 20 -5.42 8.25 -30.84
N LYS A 21 -6.03 7.61 -31.83
CA LYS A 21 -6.47 6.21 -31.70
C LYS A 21 -5.42 5.28 -32.29
N ASN A 22 -4.65 4.62 -31.44
CA ASN A 22 -3.80 3.50 -31.78
C ASN A 22 -3.83 2.48 -30.64
N GLU A 23 -3.21 1.31 -30.80
CA GLU A 23 -3.28 0.25 -29.78
C GLU A 23 -2.69 0.69 -28.45
N ALA A 24 -1.55 1.40 -28.47
CA ALA A 24 -0.91 1.88 -27.25
C ALA A 24 -1.78 2.92 -26.53
N SER A 25 -2.40 3.83 -27.29
CA SER A 25 -3.29 4.86 -26.72
C SER A 25 -4.55 4.25 -26.12
N LEU A 26 -5.14 3.24 -26.74
CA LEU A 26 -6.32 2.55 -26.24
C LEU A 26 -6.02 1.85 -24.89
N ARG A 27 -4.87 1.19 -24.80
CA ARG A 27 -4.45 0.55 -23.54
C ARG A 27 -4.20 1.57 -22.44
N ASN A 28 -3.50 2.65 -22.77
CA ASN A 28 -3.18 3.71 -21.81
C ASN A 28 -4.40 4.52 -21.40
N TRP A 29 -5.42 4.58 -22.23
CA TRP A 29 -6.66 5.28 -21.94
C TRP A 29 -7.37 4.69 -20.71
N GLY A 30 -7.55 3.38 -20.68
CA GLY A 30 -8.13 2.70 -19.53
C GLY A 30 -7.29 2.87 -18.26
N THR A 31 -5.97 2.74 -18.37
CA THR A 31 -5.05 2.94 -17.24
C THR A 31 -5.14 4.36 -16.69
N THR A 32 -5.16 5.37 -17.58
CA THR A 32 -5.27 6.77 -17.19
C THR A 32 -6.59 7.04 -16.46
N ARG A 33 -7.70 6.48 -16.95
CA ARG A 33 -8.99 6.60 -16.28
C ARG A 33 -8.94 6.02 -14.87
N SER A 34 -8.35 4.86 -14.71
CA SER A 34 -8.23 4.20 -13.40
C SER A 34 -7.37 5.01 -12.43
N LEU A 35 -6.27 5.58 -12.92
CA LEU A 35 -5.38 6.42 -12.10
C LEU A 35 -6.09 7.69 -11.63
N ILE A 36 -6.84 8.34 -12.51
CA ILE A 36 -7.60 9.54 -12.18
C ILE A 36 -8.69 9.19 -11.15
N ASN A 37 -9.40 8.09 -11.35
CA ASN A 37 -10.41 7.64 -10.40
C ASN A 37 -9.82 7.36 -9.03
N SER A 38 -8.65 6.71 -8.97
CA SER A 38 -7.94 6.47 -7.71
C SER A 38 -7.52 7.76 -7.03
N ALA A 39 -7.09 8.77 -7.79
CA ALA A 39 -6.72 10.07 -7.26
C ALA A 39 -7.94 10.81 -6.67
N VAL A 40 -9.09 10.74 -7.33
CA VAL A 40 -10.34 11.33 -6.84
C VAL A 40 -10.76 10.66 -5.52
N ILE A 41 -10.72 9.35 -5.46
CA ILE A 41 -11.04 8.60 -4.23
C ILE A 41 -10.06 8.97 -3.12
N GLY A 42 -8.77 9.07 -3.44
CA GLY A 42 -7.73 9.44 -2.50
C GLY A 42 -7.93 10.81 -1.88
N VAL A 43 -8.32 11.81 -2.67
CA VAL A 43 -8.60 13.17 -2.19
C VAL A 43 -9.88 13.20 -1.35
N THR A 44 -10.89 12.41 -1.71
CA THR A 44 -12.20 12.41 -1.05
C THR A 44 -12.19 11.58 0.24
N PHE A 45 -11.73 10.33 0.18
CA PHE A 45 -11.78 9.38 1.29
C PHE A 45 -10.41 8.98 1.82
N GLY A 46 -9.38 9.09 1.00
CA GLY A 46 -8.05 8.56 1.29
C GLY A 46 -7.95 7.07 1.00
N HIS A 47 -6.72 6.62 0.82
CA HIS A 47 -6.42 5.19 0.68
C HIS A 47 -5.79 4.69 1.96
N GLU A 48 -6.16 3.51 2.38
CA GLU A 48 -5.70 2.91 3.62
C GLU A 48 -5.28 1.46 3.40
N LYS A 49 -4.16 1.09 3.99
CA LYS A 49 -3.75 -0.30 4.10
C LYS A 49 -3.41 -0.61 5.55
N ILE A 50 -3.80 -1.78 6.00
CA ILE A 50 -3.58 -2.22 7.37
C ILE A 50 -2.67 -3.43 7.35
N LEU A 51 -1.55 -3.32 8.06
CA LEU A 51 -0.58 -4.40 8.21
C LEU A 51 -0.67 -4.95 9.62
N GLU A 52 -0.53 -6.25 9.75
CA GLU A 52 -0.54 -6.95 11.03
C GLU A 52 0.78 -7.66 11.25
N LEU A 53 1.32 -7.53 12.45
CA LEU A 53 2.53 -8.24 12.87
C LEU A 53 2.13 -9.54 13.54
N ASN A 54 2.49 -10.66 12.95
CA ASN A 54 2.26 -11.99 13.52
C ASN A 54 3.57 -12.56 14.04
N GLY A 55 3.63 -12.82 15.31
CA GLY A 55 4.78 -13.43 15.95
C GLY A 55 4.94 -12.97 17.38
N VAL A 56 5.46 -13.84 18.24
CA VAL A 56 5.74 -13.51 19.63
C VAL A 56 6.91 -12.51 19.69
N GLY A 57 6.70 -11.40 20.41
CA GLY A 57 7.70 -10.36 20.55
C GLY A 57 7.81 -9.40 19.38
N PHE A 58 7.00 -9.56 18.33
CA PHE A 58 6.96 -8.62 17.23
C PHE A 58 6.20 -7.36 17.68
N ARG A 59 6.85 -6.22 17.54
CA ARG A 59 6.28 -4.92 17.95
C ARG A 59 6.63 -3.82 16.97
N ALA A 60 5.75 -2.84 16.88
CA ALA A 60 5.97 -1.63 16.10
C ALA A 60 5.79 -0.41 17.01
N LEU A 61 6.71 0.55 16.88
CA LEU A 61 6.65 1.82 17.59
C LEU A 61 6.85 2.95 16.59
N LEU A 62 6.04 3.98 16.69
CA LEU A 62 6.13 5.16 15.83
C LEU A 62 6.83 6.28 16.62
N LYS A 63 7.95 6.79 16.08
CA LYS A 63 8.64 7.94 16.64
C LYS A 63 8.76 9.02 15.56
N GLY A 64 7.91 10.04 15.63
CA GLY A 64 7.87 11.08 14.60
C GLY A 64 7.61 10.50 13.22
N ASP A 65 8.55 10.67 12.30
CA ASP A 65 8.45 10.15 10.93
C ASP A 65 9.15 8.80 10.73
N VAL A 66 9.58 8.16 11.81
CA VAL A 66 10.30 6.89 11.75
C VAL A 66 9.51 5.80 12.45
N LEU A 67 9.31 4.70 11.76
CA LEU A 67 8.67 3.50 12.29
C LEU A 67 9.74 2.52 12.75
N ASN A 68 9.79 2.24 14.04
CA ASN A 68 10.71 1.26 14.62
C ASN A 68 10.01 -0.07 14.80
N LEU A 69 10.61 -1.13 14.29
CA LEU A 69 10.05 -2.47 14.27
C LEU A 69 10.96 -3.46 14.99
N GLN A 70 10.40 -4.23 15.89
CA GLN A 70 11.06 -5.38 16.50
C GLN A 70 10.50 -6.64 15.84
N LEU A 71 11.32 -7.29 15.02
CA LEU A 71 10.89 -8.38 14.14
C LEU A 71 11.65 -9.69 14.41
N GLY A 72 12.15 -9.86 15.63
CA GLY A 72 12.90 -11.06 15.99
C GLY A 72 14.36 -11.06 15.55
N PHE A 73 14.84 -9.95 15.00
CA PHE A 73 16.26 -9.77 14.68
C PHE A 73 17.04 -9.34 15.93
N SER A 74 18.36 -9.46 15.89
CA SER A 74 19.24 -9.02 16.97
C SER A 74 19.24 -7.51 17.16
N HIS A 75 18.76 -6.76 16.16
CA HIS A 75 18.66 -5.30 16.19
C HIS A 75 17.27 -4.86 15.73
N ASN A 76 16.89 -3.65 16.12
CA ASN A 76 15.64 -3.07 15.67
C ASN A 76 15.76 -2.57 14.24
N THR A 77 14.69 -2.77 13.46
CA THR A 77 14.59 -2.27 12.09
C THR A 77 13.87 -0.94 12.09
N SER A 78 14.39 0.05 11.39
CA SER A 78 13.77 1.37 11.25
C SER A 78 13.36 1.61 9.82
N TYR A 79 12.20 2.24 9.64
CA TYR A 79 11.69 2.62 8.33
C TYR A 79 11.29 4.10 8.35
N GLU A 80 11.85 4.88 7.42
CA GLU A 80 11.49 6.28 7.28
C GLU A 80 10.19 6.42 6.49
N ILE A 81 9.25 7.17 7.05
CA ILE A 81 7.92 7.35 6.45
C ILE A 81 7.97 8.57 5.52
N PRO A 82 7.53 8.44 4.26
CA PRO A 82 7.41 9.59 3.36
C PRO A 82 6.44 10.65 3.91
N LYS A 83 6.66 11.91 3.57
CA LYS A 83 5.88 13.05 4.09
C LYS A 83 4.39 12.97 3.76
N ASP A 84 4.05 12.40 2.61
CA ASP A 84 2.67 12.32 2.15
C ASP A 84 1.90 11.12 2.71
N ILE A 85 2.54 10.34 3.57
CA ILE A 85 1.95 9.15 4.17
C ILE A 85 1.81 9.35 5.67
N LYS A 86 0.62 9.02 6.18
CA LYS A 86 0.35 8.99 7.61
C LYS A 86 0.33 7.54 8.08
N VAL A 87 1.12 7.24 9.08
CA VAL A 87 1.18 5.91 9.69
C VAL A 87 0.70 6.01 11.11
N THR A 88 -0.18 5.07 11.49
CA THR A 88 -0.69 4.94 12.85
C THR A 88 -0.45 3.54 13.33
N VAL A 89 0.02 3.38 14.56
CA VAL A 89 0.25 2.07 15.18
C VAL A 89 -0.78 1.86 16.29
N GLU A 90 -1.52 0.75 16.21
CA GLU A 90 -2.46 0.33 17.24
C GLU A 90 -1.98 -0.95 17.88
N LYS A 91 -2.08 -1.04 19.21
CA LYS A 91 -1.73 -2.24 19.98
C LYS A 91 -0.31 -2.78 19.73
N SER A 92 0.58 -1.96 19.19
CA SER A 92 1.97 -2.30 18.82
C SER A 92 2.10 -3.42 17.76
N THR A 93 0.99 -3.96 17.26
CA THR A 93 0.99 -5.05 16.27
C THR A 93 0.20 -4.71 15.01
N ILE A 94 -0.57 -3.65 15.02
CA ILE A 94 -1.38 -3.24 13.87
C ILE A 94 -0.86 -1.90 13.36
N ILE A 95 -0.49 -1.85 12.09
CA ILE A 95 0.03 -0.65 11.44
C ILE A 95 -0.98 -0.20 10.38
N LYS A 96 -1.49 1.02 10.52
CA LYS A 96 -2.37 1.63 9.52
C LYS A 96 -1.58 2.62 8.70
N ILE A 97 -1.62 2.46 7.38
CA ILE A 97 -0.94 3.34 6.43
C ILE A 97 -2.02 4.06 5.63
N GLN A 98 -2.03 5.38 5.70
CA GLN A 98 -3.02 6.22 5.03
C GLN A 98 -2.33 7.23 4.14
N GLY A 99 -2.94 7.54 3.00
CA GLY A 99 -2.44 8.55 2.08
C GLY A 99 -3.42 8.86 0.98
N ILE A 100 -3.16 9.94 0.28
CA ILE A 100 -3.97 10.39 -0.86
C ILE A 100 -3.62 9.58 -2.10
N ASP A 101 -2.35 9.26 -2.28
CA ASP A 101 -1.87 8.52 -3.45
C ASP A 101 -1.86 7.01 -3.19
N LYS A 102 -2.69 6.29 -3.92
CA LYS A 102 -2.80 4.84 -3.81
C LYS A 102 -1.47 4.13 -4.09
N GLU A 103 -0.72 4.60 -5.09
CA GLU A 103 0.58 4.00 -5.44
C GLU A 103 1.57 4.13 -4.30
N LEU A 104 1.65 5.32 -3.68
CA LEU A 104 2.56 5.56 -2.58
C LEU A 104 2.18 4.76 -1.34
N VAL A 105 0.89 4.68 -1.02
CA VAL A 105 0.39 3.85 0.09
C VAL A 105 0.76 2.38 -0.14
N GLY A 106 0.54 1.86 -1.34
CA GLY A 106 0.90 0.50 -1.70
C GLY A 106 2.39 0.24 -1.66
N LYS A 107 3.20 1.20 -2.12
CA LYS A 107 4.65 1.11 -2.09
C LYS A 107 5.17 1.02 -0.65
N VAL A 108 4.72 1.92 0.22
CA VAL A 108 5.11 1.93 1.63
C VAL A 108 4.71 0.63 2.32
N ALA A 109 3.49 0.16 2.08
CA ALA A 109 3.02 -1.10 2.65
C ALA A 109 3.88 -2.28 2.19
N SER A 110 4.23 -2.33 0.91
CA SER A 110 5.07 -3.39 0.35
C SER A 110 6.48 -3.35 0.93
N GLU A 111 7.07 -2.18 1.05
CA GLU A 111 8.42 -2.02 1.62
C GLU A 111 8.45 -2.49 3.08
N ILE A 112 7.45 -2.13 3.88
CA ILE A 112 7.35 -2.59 5.26
C ILE A 112 7.16 -4.10 5.33
N LYS A 113 6.32 -4.68 4.49
CA LYS A 113 6.11 -6.13 4.45
C LYS A 113 7.38 -6.89 4.09
N MET A 114 8.22 -6.33 3.23
CA MET A 114 9.47 -6.96 2.81
C MET A 114 10.52 -7.00 3.91
N LEU A 115 10.38 -6.19 4.96
CA LEU A 115 11.31 -6.23 6.10
C LEU A 115 11.28 -7.57 6.83
N LYS A 116 10.10 -8.18 6.90
CA LYS A 116 9.92 -9.52 7.46
C LYS A 116 8.73 -10.19 6.78
N PRO A 117 8.93 -10.82 5.61
CA PRO A 117 7.85 -11.52 4.92
C PRO A 117 7.30 -12.67 5.77
N VAL A 118 6.02 -12.97 5.56
CA VAL A 118 5.37 -14.07 6.27
C VAL A 118 5.96 -15.39 5.83
N GLU A 119 6.38 -16.21 6.80
CA GLU A 119 6.88 -17.55 6.49
C GLU A 119 5.72 -18.54 6.30
N PRO A 120 5.85 -19.50 5.39
CA PRO A 120 4.75 -20.43 5.10
C PRO A 120 4.51 -21.51 6.16
N TYR A 121 5.42 -21.70 7.11
CA TYR A 121 5.31 -22.76 8.10
C TYR A 121 4.51 -22.35 9.33
N LYS A 122 4.91 -21.26 9.98
CA LYS A 122 4.26 -20.77 11.21
C LYS A 122 3.42 -19.51 10.99
N GLY A 123 3.51 -18.90 9.83
CA GLY A 123 2.80 -17.66 9.52
C GLY A 123 3.31 -16.44 10.26
N LYS A 124 4.55 -16.48 10.76
CA LYS A 124 5.18 -15.33 11.42
C LYS A 124 5.68 -14.33 10.40
N GLY A 125 5.46 -13.07 10.64
CA GLY A 125 5.91 -11.98 9.78
C GLY A 125 4.87 -10.88 9.68
N ILE A 126 5.08 -9.98 8.75
CA ILE A 126 4.17 -8.86 8.50
C ILE A 126 3.23 -9.24 7.36
N LYS A 127 1.92 -9.24 7.64
CA LYS A 127 0.91 -9.51 6.62
C LYS A 127 -0.04 -8.34 6.49
N GLU A 128 -0.64 -8.21 5.33
CA GLU A 128 -1.74 -7.28 5.10
C GLU A 128 -3.04 -7.91 5.63
N ARG A 129 -3.92 -7.08 6.19
CA ARG A 129 -5.22 -7.56 6.69
C ARG A 129 -6.02 -8.22 5.56
N GLY A 130 -6.50 -9.42 5.80
CA GLY A 130 -7.23 -10.20 4.81
C GLY A 130 -6.36 -10.99 3.84
N GLN A 131 -5.03 -10.89 3.96
CA GLN A 131 -4.12 -11.64 3.10
C GLN A 131 -4.17 -13.13 3.44
N TYR A 132 -4.39 -13.96 2.43
CA TYR A 132 -4.31 -15.41 2.59
C TYR A 132 -2.86 -15.86 2.64
N ILE A 133 -2.53 -16.70 3.61
CA ILE A 133 -1.20 -17.26 3.77
C ILE A 133 -1.29 -18.77 3.57
N LEU A 134 -0.56 -19.27 2.55
CA LEU A 134 -0.47 -20.70 2.35
C LEU A 134 0.50 -21.27 3.38
N ARG A 135 -0.06 -22.01 4.34
CA ARG A 135 0.76 -22.67 5.36
C ARG A 135 1.18 -24.05 4.87
N LYS A 136 2.48 -24.29 4.93
CA LYS A 136 3.06 -25.59 4.63
C LYS A 136 3.32 -26.34 5.93
N GLU A 137 3.19 -27.65 5.90
CA GLU A 137 3.59 -28.49 7.04
C GLU A 137 5.11 -28.42 7.21
N GLY A 138 5.56 -28.39 8.47
CA GLY A 138 6.98 -28.49 8.77
C GLY A 138 7.58 -29.78 8.24
N LYS A 139 8.90 -29.81 8.07
CA LYS A 139 9.59 -31.02 7.62
C LYS A 139 9.29 -32.15 8.60
N LYS A 140 8.68 -33.19 8.10
CA LYS A 140 8.55 -34.45 8.85
C LYS A 140 9.89 -35.15 8.82
N LYS A 141 10.42 -35.43 9.99
CA LYS A 141 11.60 -36.27 10.08
C LYS A 141 11.18 -37.74 10.00
#